data_bf5bba1be95f95fd89b0cee992161024
#
_entry.id   bf5bba1be95f95fd89b0cee992161024
#
_cell.length_a   1.000
_cell.length_b   1.000
_cell.length_c   1.000
_cell.angle_alpha   90.00
_cell.angle_beta   90.00
_cell.angle_gamma   90.00
#
_symmetry.space_group_name_H-M   'P 1'
#
loop_
_entity.id
_entity.type
_entity.pdbx_description
1 polymer ?
#
loop_
_entity_poly.entity_id
_entity_poly.type
_entity_poly.pdbx_seq_one_letter_code
_entity_poly.pdbx_strand_id
1 'polypeptide(L)'
;MRIYPIAVLFGTLTLFAASRPPEIPFEKHTIDLGASETCTLADINGDRKLDIVAGEYWYEAPDWTPHHFRELGNKPPYIDDLSDLALDVNGDGRVDVITAKGFSNKLVWMENPGKTGAIWKEHEIETGYFIEFAFLVDIVNNGKSDAILPQFGGGDAPIAWYEHVNGGFVKHVVSPKAIGHGIGAGDVNGDGRTDIITPEGWFEAPVDPRTGEWKWHPDFNLGSVGFVHVLDLNGDGRPDLVTSMAHDYGIFWMEQTADGKWIKHMIDDTWSQSHALELVDLNGDGRKELLTGKRYMAHDHDPGAREPLGIYWYEYSKSDNGKDIEWTRHVIDYSTRAGAGMHIPVADIDGDGDLDFVVCTKLGLFLFENLTKGNHRVSTRGKP
;
A
#
# COMPACT_ATOMS: atom_id res chain seq x y z
N MET A 1 38.63 -71.30 9.95
CA MET A 1 38.31 -69.93 10.34
C MET A 1 37.96 -69.20 9.05
N ARG A 2 36.65 -69.01 8.74
CA ARG A 2 36.18 -68.33 7.51
C ARG A 2 35.93 -66.88 7.86
N ILE A 3 36.66 -65.95 7.21
CA ILE A 3 36.52 -64.54 7.33
C ILE A 3 35.48 -64.09 6.28
N TYR A 4 34.34 -63.52 6.70
CA TYR A 4 33.34 -62.86 5.82
C TYR A 4 33.71 -61.38 5.70
N PRO A 5 33.71 -60.80 4.47
CA PRO A 5 33.93 -59.38 4.32
C PRO A 5 32.65 -58.64 4.68
N ILE A 6 32.75 -57.60 5.53
CA ILE A 6 31.70 -56.65 5.81
C ILE A 6 31.74 -55.58 4.70
N ALA A 7 30.68 -55.56 3.88
CA ALA A 7 30.49 -54.48 2.92
C ALA A 7 29.87 -53.27 3.65
N VAL A 8 30.62 -52.18 3.76
CA VAL A 8 30.14 -50.88 4.26
C VAL A 8 29.52 -50.14 3.08
N LEU A 9 28.20 -50.03 3.12
CA LEU A 9 27.44 -49.22 2.15
C LEU A 9 27.55 -47.75 2.57
N PHE A 10 28.33 -46.95 1.83
CA PHE A 10 28.30 -45.50 1.96
C PHE A 10 27.07 -44.94 1.19
N GLY A 11 26.00 -44.64 1.90
CA GLY A 11 24.89 -43.90 1.36
C GLY A 11 25.31 -42.43 1.27
N THR A 12 25.44 -41.87 0.06
CA THR A 12 25.55 -40.43 -0.15
C THR A 12 24.19 -39.79 0.12
N LEU A 13 24.06 -39.12 1.24
CA LEU A 13 22.94 -38.26 1.54
C LEU A 13 23.09 -36.99 0.66
N THR A 14 22.40 -36.92 -0.45
CA THR A 14 22.28 -35.67 -1.20
C THR A 14 21.28 -34.78 -0.44
N LEU A 15 21.80 -33.82 0.33
CA LEU A 15 21.02 -32.70 0.82
C LEU A 15 20.66 -31.86 -0.41
N PHE A 16 19.42 -31.93 -0.84
CA PHE A 16 18.84 -30.86 -1.64
C PHE A 16 18.64 -29.69 -0.70
N ALA A 17 19.57 -28.72 -0.72
CA ALA A 17 19.27 -27.39 -0.23
C ALA A 17 18.18 -26.85 -1.15
N ALA A 18 17.00 -26.60 -0.62
CA ALA A 18 16.01 -25.79 -1.32
C ALA A 18 16.73 -24.47 -1.69
N SER A 19 16.84 -24.19 -2.97
CA SER A 19 17.44 -22.93 -3.41
C SER A 19 16.51 -21.82 -2.98
N ARG A 20 16.97 -20.94 -2.08
CA ARG A 20 16.26 -19.73 -1.74
C ARG A 20 16.05 -18.93 -3.04
N PRO A 21 14.84 -18.35 -3.27
CA PRO A 21 14.61 -17.45 -4.40
C PRO A 21 15.66 -16.34 -4.44
N PRO A 22 16.04 -15.84 -5.63
CA PRO A 22 17.02 -14.77 -5.73
C PRO A 22 16.49 -13.49 -5.06
N GLU A 23 17.36 -12.82 -4.31
CA GLU A 23 17.06 -11.49 -3.75
C GLU A 23 17.03 -10.45 -4.86
N ILE A 24 16.08 -9.52 -4.80
CA ILE A 24 16.08 -8.33 -5.65
C ILE A 24 17.10 -7.34 -5.06
N PRO A 25 18.09 -6.89 -5.82
CA PRO A 25 19.02 -5.88 -5.34
C PRO A 25 18.38 -4.49 -5.43
N PHE A 26 18.35 -3.76 -4.31
CA PHE A 26 17.89 -2.38 -4.26
C PHE A 26 19.01 -1.42 -3.85
N GLU A 27 19.07 -0.24 -4.51
CA GLU A 27 19.85 0.90 -4.04
C GLU A 27 18.95 1.89 -3.32
N LYS A 28 19.29 2.23 -2.08
CA LYS A 28 18.54 3.18 -1.27
C LYS A 28 19.06 4.60 -1.43
N HIS A 29 18.21 5.50 -1.88
CA HIS A 29 18.48 6.94 -1.98
C HIS A 29 17.73 7.69 -0.87
N THR A 30 18.43 8.53 -0.12
CA THR A 30 17.80 9.45 0.84
C THR A 30 17.42 10.72 0.10
N ILE A 31 16.12 10.99 -0.01
CA ILE A 31 15.59 12.16 -0.70
C ILE A 31 15.49 13.34 0.26
N ASP A 32 14.85 13.13 1.41
CA ASP A 32 14.69 14.14 2.45
C ASP A 32 14.70 13.49 3.84
N LEU A 33 15.06 14.26 4.88
CA LEU A 33 15.04 13.79 6.27
C LEU A 33 13.91 14.44 7.09
N GLY A 34 13.08 15.24 6.45
CA GLY A 34 11.85 15.78 7.02
C GLY A 34 10.82 14.69 7.29
N ALA A 35 9.90 14.97 8.22
CA ALA A 35 8.84 14.03 8.53
C ALA A 35 7.73 14.08 7.48
N SER A 36 7.24 12.88 7.10
CA SER A 36 6.05 12.68 6.29
C SER A 36 5.33 11.41 6.76
N GLU A 37 4.03 11.27 6.51
CA GLU A 37 3.27 10.05 6.83
C GLU A 37 2.87 9.30 5.55
N THR A 38 2.86 9.99 4.41
CA THR A 38 2.45 9.46 3.12
C THR A 38 3.28 10.05 1.99
N CYS A 39 3.29 9.40 0.84
CA CYS A 39 3.87 9.92 -0.39
C CYS A 39 3.13 9.36 -1.62
N THR A 40 3.28 10.04 -2.76
CA THR A 40 2.79 9.56 -4.05
C THR A 40 3.75 9.92 -5.18
N LEU A 41 3.56 9.31 -6.34
CA LEU A 41 4.35 9.54 -7.56
C LEU A 41 3.46 10.13 -8.65
N ALA A 42 3.91 11.19 -9.29
CA ALA A 42 3.23 11.79 -10.44
C ALA A 42 4.18 12.68 -11.24
N ASP A 43 3.88 12.87 -12.52
CA ASP A 43 4.50 13.91 -13.36
C ASP A 43 3.85 15.26 -13.02
N ILE A 44 4.42 15.98 -12.06
CA ILE A 44 3.85 17.23 -11.50
C ILE A 44 4.09 18.42 -12.44
N ASN A 45 5.24 18.43 -13.12
CA ASN A 45 5.67 19.56 -13.95
C ASN A 45 5.40 19.37 -15.44
N GLY A 46 4.94 18.19 -15.87
CA GLY A 46 4.63 17.85 -17.26
C GLY A 46 5.85 17.48 -18.11
N ASP A 47 6.97 17.09 -17.48
CA ASP A 47 8.21 16.71 -18.19
C ASP A 47 8.31 15.21 -18.52
N ARG A 48 7.31 14.43 -18.14
CA ARG A 48 7.16 12.97 -18.33
C ARG A 48 8.09 12.13 -17.45
N LYS A 49 8.60 12.69 -16.38
CA LYS A 49 9.26 11.93 -15.32
C LYS A 49 8.37 11.93 -14.10
N LEU A 50 8.51 10.89 -13.29
CA LEU A 50 7.75 10.79 -12.06
C LEU A 50 8.47 11.56 -10.96
N ASP A 51 7.80 12.60 -10.47
CA ASP A 51 8.20 13.35 -9.28
C ASP A 51 7.64 12.67 -8.03
N ILE A 52 8.26 12.93 -6.89
CA ILE A 52 7.78 12.43 -5.60
C ILE A 52 7.02 13.57 -4.90
N VAL A 53 5.82 13.29 -4.39
CA VAL A 53 5.08 14.21 -3.50
C VAL A 53 5.10 13.63 -2.10
N ALA A 54 5.56 14.41 -1.12
CA ALA A 54 5.57 14.02 0.29
C ALA A 54 5.63 15.25 1.20
N GLY A 55 4.84 15.26 2.29
CA GLY A 55 4.82 16.37 3.22
C GLY A 55 4.43 17.69 2.53
N GLU A 56 5.18 18.75 2.77
CA GLU A 56 4.89 20.07 2.21
C GLU A 56 5.52 20.33 0.83
N TYR A 57 6.20 19.31 0.26
CA TYR A 57 7.00 19.44 -0.95
C TYR A 57 6.64 18.40 -2.00
N TRP A 58 6.88 18.76 -3.25
CA TRP A 58 7.12 17.78 -4.31
C TRP A 58 8.60 17.90 -4.73
N TYR A 59 9.18 16.80 -5.15
CA TYR A 59 10.61 16.64 -5.44
C TYR A 59 10.76 16.30 -6.91
N GLU A 60 11.35 17.25 -7.66
CA GLU A 60 11.50 17.17 -9.11
C GLU A 60 12.56 16.15 -9.52
N ALA A 61 12.17 15.17 -10.34
CA ALA A 61 13.08 14.19 -10.92
C ALA A 61 13.99 14.81 -11.98
N PRO A 62 15.20 14.29 -12.20
CA PRO A 62 15.86 13.20 -11.49
C PRO A 62 16.73 13.67 -10.31
N ASP A 63 16.86 14.95 -10.09
CA ASP A 63 17.76 15.54 -9.09
C ASP A 63 17.09 15.70 -7.72
N TRP A 64 15.81 15.41 -7.62
CA TRP A 64 14.98 15.48 -6.41
C TRP A 64 15.00 16.86 -5.78
N THR A 65 14.96 17.90 -6.62
CA THR A 65 14.91 19.30 -6.15
C THR A 65 13.57 19.57 -5.47
N PRO A 66 13.55 20.00 -4.17
CA PRO A 66 12.31 20.23 -3.45
C PRO A 66 11.63 21.53 -3.88
N HIS A 67 10.31 21.46 -4.07
CA HIS A 67 9.44 22.59 -4.37
C HIS A 67 8.32 22.65 -3.34
N HIS A 68 8.30 23.70 -2.55
CA HIS A 68 7.26 23.93 -1.55
C HIS A 68 5.94 24.30 -2.22
N PHE A 69 4.87 23.52 -1.96
CA PHE A 69 3.59 23.74 -2.63
C PHE A 69 2.39 23.83 -1.70
N ARG A 70 2.51 23.40 -0.46
CA ARG A 70 1.40 23.44 0.52
C ARG A 70 1.93 23.63 1.93
N GLU A 71 1.03 24.07 2.84
CA GLU A 71 1.26 24.11 4.27
C GLU A 71 0.45 23.00 4.94
N LEU A 72 1.09 22.22 5.79
CA LEU A 72 0.45 21.17 6.54
C LEU A 72 0.34 21.52 8.02
N GLY A 73 -0.74 21.08 8.64
CA GLY A 73 -0.86 21.12 10.08
C GLY A 73 0.14 20.17 10.75
N ASN A 74 0.52 20.50 11.97
CA ASN A 74 1.40 19.65 12.77
C ASN A 74 0.73 19.35 14.11
N LYS A 75 0.53 18.06 14.39
CA LYS A 75 0.05 17.54 15.68
C LYS A 75 1.08 16.55 16.21
N PRO A 76 2.17 17.04 16.84
CA PRO A 76 3.26 16.15 17.25
C PRO A 76 2.78 14.93 18.03
N PRO A 77 3.27 13.71 17.69
CA PRO A 77 4.35 13.43 16.74
C PRO A 77 3.92 13.24 15.28
N TYR A 78 2.70 13.64 14.90
CA TYR A 78 2.13 13.41 13.57
C TYR A 78 2.18 14.65 12.69
N ILE A 79 2.26 14.45 11.39
CA ILE A 79 2.00 15.44 10.34
C ILE A 79 0.56 15.27 9.88
N ASP A 80 -0.14 16.35 9.57
CA ASP A 80 -1.52 16.32 9.09
C ASP A 80 -1.60 16.00 7.59
N ASP A 81 -1.07 14.84 7.25
CA ASP A 81 -0.92 14.31 5.90
C ASP A 81 -0.88 12.79 5.96
N LEU A 82 -2.05 12.17 5.84
CA LEU A 82 -2.20 10.72 6.01
C LEU A 82 -2.45 9.96 4.70
N SER A 83 -2.79 10.66 3.62
CA SER A 83 -2.83 10.10 2.26
C SER A 83 -2.63 11.20 1.23
N ASP A 84 -1.80 10.91 0.23
CA ASP A 84 -1.65 11.70 -0.99
C ASP A 84 -1.99 10.86 -2.20
N LEU A 85 -2.90 11.35 -3.05
CA LEU A 85 -3.34 10.67 -4.26
C LEU A 85 -3.19 11.61 -5.44
N ALA A 86 -2.68 11.10 -6.55
CA ALA A 86 -2.41 11.88 -7.75
C ALA A 86 -3.56 11.73 -8.77
N LEU A 87 -4.19 12.83 -9.16
CA LEU A 87 -5.28 12.85 -10.14
C LEU A 87 -5.40 14.23 -10.79
N ASP A 88 -5.63 14.32 -12.10
CA ASP A 88 -6.08 15.55 -12.75
C ASP A 88 -7.56 15.77 -12.42
N VAL A 89 -7.83 16.49 -11.33
CA VAL A 89 -9.19 16.67 -10.79
C VAL A 89 -10.02 17.60 -11.65
N ASN A 90 -9.43 18.70 -12.13
CA ASN A 90 -10.17 19.74 -12.86
C ASN A 90 -10.16 19.54 -14.40
N GLY A 91 -9.43 18.53 -14.90
CA GLY A 91 -9.36 18.18 -16.32
C GLY A 91 -8.51 19.16 -17.16
N ASP A 92 -7.57 19.86 -16.54
CA ASP A 92 -6.72 20.85 -17.21
C ASP A 92 -5.42 20.25 -17.76
N GLY A 93 -5.21 18.95 -17.59
CA GLY A 93 -4.06 18.20 -18.06
C GLY A 93 -2.85 18.24 -17.14
N ARG A 94 -2.98 18.80 -15.95
CA ARG A 94 -1.98 18.78 -14.89
C ARG A 94 -2.43 17.89 -13.73
N VAL A 95 -1.51 17.17 -13.14
CA VAL A 95 -1.82 16.33 -11.98
C VAL A 95 -1.95 17.20 -10.73
N ASP A 96 -3.09 17.07 -10.06
CA ASP A 96 -3.37 17.64 -8.75
C ASP A 96 -3.06 16.61 -7.65
N VAL A 97 -3.04 17.05 -6.39
CA VAL A 97 -2.81 16.18 -5.23
C VAL A 97 -4.02 16.19 -4.31
N ILE A 98 -4.64 15.03 -4.14
CA ILE A 98 -5.71 14.83 -3.16
C ILE A 98 -5.06 14.44 -1.84
N THR A 99 -5.42 15.13 -0.75
CA THR A 99 -4.79 14.96 0.56
C THR A 99 -5.81 14.66 1.65
N ALA A 100 -5.58 13.60 2.40
CA ALA A 100 -6.31 13.32 3.64
C ALA A 100 -5.61 14.02 4.82
N LYS A 101 -6.15 15.14 5.25
CA LYS A 101 -5.74 15.89 6.45
C LYS A 101 -6.50 15.33 7.66
N GLY A 102 -6.05 14.16 8.17
CA GLY A 102 -6.78 13.40 9.18
C GLY A 102 -7.04 14.18 10.47
N PHE A 103 -6.04 14.84 11.01
CA PHE A 103 -6.16 15.59 12.27
C PHE A 103 -6.92 16.90 12.15
N SER A 104 -7.01 17.47 10.94
CA SER A 104 -7.91 18.59 10.61
C SER A 104 -9.30 18.13 10.22
N ASN A 105 -9.58 16.81 10.14
CA ASN A 105 -10.84 16.22 9.71
C ASN A 105 -11.28 16.71 8.31
N LYS A 106 -10.35 16.68 7.35
CA LYS A 106 -10.59 17.16 5.99
C LYS A 106 -10.05 16.19 4.95
N LEU A 107 -10.81 16.02 3.88
CA LEU A 107 -10.35 15.53 2.58
C LEU A 107 -10.34 16.73 1.63
N VAL A 108 -9.20 17.01 1.04
CA VAL A 108 -9.01 18.18 0.17
C VAL A 108 -8.27 17.78 -1.09
N TRP A 109 -8.27 18.63 -2.11
CA TRP A 109 -7.33 18.53 -3.21
C TRP A 109 -6.61 19.85 -3.42
N MET A 110 -5.35 19.76 -3.81
CA MET A 110 -4.46 20.88 -4.06
C MET A 110 -4.35 21.07 -5.56
N GLU A 111 -4.86 22.20 -6.07
CA GLU A 111 -4.86 22.52 -7.50
C GLU A 111 -3.46 22.92 -7.98
N ASN A 112 -2.92 22.14 -8.92
CA ASN A 112 -1.63 22.40 -9.51
C ASN A 112 -1.69 23.60 -10.47
N PRO A 113 -1.07 24.74 -10.13
CA PRO A 113 -1.13 25.95 -10.98
C PRO A 113 -0.22 25.87 -12.21
N GLY A 114 0.53 24.77 -12.41
CA GLY A 114 1.53 24.62 -13.46
C GLY A 114 2.73 25.58 -13.31
N LYS A 115 3.04 26.00 -12.09
CA LYS A 115 4.14 26.92 -11.80
C LYS A 115 4.92 26.43 -10.59
N THR A 116 6.22 26.31 -10.73
CA THR A 116 7.12 26.06 -9.60
C THR A 116 7.16 27.25 -8.64
N GLY A 117 7.34 26.94 -7.34
CA GLY A 117 7.48 27.97 -6.28
C GLY A 117 6.20 28.70 -5.89
N ALA A 118 5.04 28.21 -6.29
CA ALA A 118 3.74 28.71 -5.86
C ALA A 118 3.13 27.79 -4.81
N ILE A 119 2.46 28.36 -3.80
CA ILE A 119 1.56 27.60 -2.92
C ILE A 119 0.29 27.28 -3.72
N TRP A 120 -0.09 26.02 -3.72
CA TRP A 120 -1.26 25.55 -4.46
C TRP A 120 -2.54 25.90 -3.74
N LYS A 121 -3.59 26.08 -4.49
CA LYS A 121 -4.91 26.38 -3.94
C LYS A 121 -5.56 25.11 -3.40
N GLU A 122 -5.98 25.15 -2.14
CA GLU A 122 -6.73 24.09 -1.49
C GLU A 122 -8.22 24.17 -1.86
N HIS A 123 -8.82 23.02 -2.21
CA HIS A 123 -10.24 22.85 -2.42
C HIS A 123 -10.77 21.74 -1.52
N GLU A 124 -11.90 21.98 -0.89
CA GLU A 124 -12.52 21.04 0.05
C GLU A 124 -13.34 19.99 -0.70
N ILE A 125 -13.17 18.70 -0.32
CA ILE A 125 -13.96 17.57 -0.78
C ILE A 125 -14.92 17.13 0.34
N GLU A 126 -14.42 16.96 1.56
CA GLU A 126 -15.18 16.54 2.73
C GLU A 126 -14.60 17.15 4.00
N THR A 127 -15.46 17.36 5.01
CA THR A 127 -15.04 17.83 6.34
C THR A 127 -15.83 17.17 7.46
N GLY A 128 -15.27 17.24 8.66
CA GLY A 128 -15.96 16.80 9.89
C GLY A 128 -15.63 15.39 10.34
N TYR A 129 -14.85 14.63 9.56
CA TYR A 129 -14.45 13.27 9.91
C TYR A 129 -12.93 13.11 9.91
N PHE A 130 -12.40 12.39 10.89
CA PHE A 130 -11.02 11.94 10.85
C PHE A 130 -10.85 10.93 9.69
N ILE A 131 -9.80 11.10 8.87
CA ILE A 131 -9.49 10.24 7.75
C ILE A 131 -8.07 9.72 7.96
N GLU A 132 -7.91 8.42 8.10
CA GLU A 132 -6.59 7.85 8.32
C GLU A 132 -5.88 7.52 7.02
N PHE A 133 -6.59 6.94 6.07
CA PHE A 133 -6.05 6.68 4.73
C PHE A 133 -7.16 6.66 3.68
N ALA A 134 -6.75 6.85 2.44
CA ALA A 134 -7.63 6.80 1.29
C ALA A 134 -6.86 6.25 0.09
N PHE A 135 -7.56 5.75 -0.91
CA PHE A 135 -6.97 5.32 -2.17
C PHE A 135 -7.93 5.57 -3.34
N LEU A 136 -7.37 5.59 -4.55
CA LEU A 136 -8.15 5.65 -5.78
C LEU A 136 -8.58 4.25 -6.21
N VAL A 137 -9.83 4.12 -6.62
CA VAL A 137 -10.43 2.83 -7.00
C VAL A 137 -11.45 3.00 -8.11
N ASP A 138 -11.63 1.97 -8.93
CA ASP A 138 -12.70 1.88 -9.93
C ASP A 138 -13.95 1.23 -9.31
N ILE A 139 -14.74 2.02 -8.61
CA ILE A 139 -16.00 1.55 -7.97
C ILE A 139 -17.10 1.29 -9.01
N VAL A 140 -17.09 2.02 -10.11
CA VAL A 140 -18.15 1.95 -11.13
C VAL A 140 -17.81 0.98 -12.26
N ASN A 141 -16.65 0.32 -12.21
CA ASN A 141 -16.17 -0.66 -13.17
C ASN A 141 -16.11 -0.12 -14.61
N ASN A 142 -15.62 1.10 -14.76
CA ASN A 142 -15.46 1.76 -16.07
C ASN A 142 -14.02 1.69 -16.62
N GLY A 143 -13.11 1.04 -15.89
CA GLY A 143 -11.69 0.91 -16.20
C GLY A 143 -10.83 2.11 -15.74
N LYS A 144 -11.36 3.00 -14.88
CA LYS A 144 -10.63 4.13 -14.34
C LYS A 144 -10.67 4.11 -12.81
N SER A 145 -9.51 4.06 -12.19
CA SER A 145 -9.37 4.22 -10.74
C SER A 145 -9.32 5.72 -10.40
N ASP A 146 -10.48 6.38 -10.43
CA ASP A 146 -10.63 7.82 -10.19
C ASP A 146 -11.64 8.17 -9.09
N ALA A 147 -12.28 7.18 -8.47
CA ALA A 147 -13.07 7.39 -7.26
C ALA A 147 -12.18 7.29 -6.01
N ILE A 148 -12.43 8.15 -5.03
CA ILE A 148 -11.73 8.10 -3.73
C ILE A 148 -12.53 7.22 -2.78
N LEU A 149 -11.87 6.23 -2.16
CA LEU A 149 -12.42 5.46 -1.05
C LEU A 149 -11.60 5.76 0.22
N PRO A 150 -12.09 6.61 1.13
CA PRO A 150 -11.43 6.92 2.38
C PRO A 150 -11.85 5.96 3.50
N GLN A 151 -10.92 5.68 4.41
CA GLN A 151 -11.20 5.11 5.71
C GLN A 151 -11.46 6.24 6.70
N PHE A 152 -12.69 6.38 7.15
CA PHE A 152 -13.04 7.30 8.22
C PHE A 152 -12.83 6.65 9.59
N GLY A 153 -12.13 7.34 10.46
CA GLY A 153 -11.85 6.88 11.82
C GLY A 153 -13.00 7.12 12.77
N GLY A 154 -13.75 6.06 13.08
CA GLY A 154 -14.63 5.99 14.24
C GLY A 154 -15.87 6.90 14.31
N GLY A 155 -16.64 6.79 15.36
CA GLY A 155 -17.76 7.67 15.67
C GLY A 155 -18.97 7.50 14.74
N ASP A 156 -19.56 8.64 14.35
CA ASP A 156 -20.71 8.71 13.44
C ASP A 156 -20.29 8.92 11.96
N ALA A 157 -19.03 8.63 11.63
CA ALA A 157 -18.54 8.70 10.26
C ALA A 157 -19.22 7.62 9.39
N PRO A 158 -19.57 7.90 8.14
CA PRO A 158 -20.15 6.91 7.23
C PRO A 158 -19.07 6.04 6.59
N ILE A 159 -19.47 4.96 5.92
CA ILE A 159 -18.71 4.42 4.80
C ILE A 159 -19.22 5.11 3.55
N ALA A 160 -18.35 5.78 2.84
CA ALA A 160 -18.69 6.54 1.64
C ALA A 160 -17.53 6.52 0.65
N TRP A 161 -17.85 6.67 -0.62
CA TRP A 161 -16.88 6.89 -1.69
C TRP A 161 -17.21 8.16 -2.44
N TYR A 162 -16.22 8.73 -3.13
CA TYR A 162 -16.34 10.00 -3.82
C TYR A 162 -16.06 9.80 -5.30
N GLU A 163 -17.10 9.91 -6.11
CA GLU A 163 -16.99 9.80 -7.56
C GLU A 163 -16.41 11.08 -8.15
N HIS A 164 -15.37 10.96 -8.95
CA HIS A 164 -14.82 12.07 -9.71
C HIS A 164 -15.73 12.42 -10.89
N VAL A 165 -16.35 13.59 -10.87
CA VAL A 165 -17.31 14.05 -11.88
C VAL A 165 -17.15 15.55 -12.16
N ASN A 166 -16.96 15.91 -13.43
CA ASN A 166 -16.97 17.31 -13.88
C ASN A 166 -16.01 18.25 -13.11
N GLY A 167 -14.81 17.78 -12.79
CA GLY A 167 -13.81 18.59 -12.11
C GLY A 167 -14.05 18.76 -10.61
N GLY A 168 -14.71 17.80 -9.99
CA GLY A 168 -14.97 17.74 -8.55
C GLY A 168 -15.41 16.36 -8.12
N PHE A 169 -16.02 16.25 -6.94
CA PHE A 169 -16.38 14.96 -6.37
C PHE A 169 -17.85 14.94 -5.92
N VAL A 170 -18.51 13.81 -6.14
CA VAL A 170 -19.86 13.51 -5.66
C VAL A 170 -19.76 12.39 -4.62
N LYS A 171 -20.27 12.65 -3.41
CA LYS A 171 -20.31 11.69 -2.30
C LYS A 171 -21.43 10.68 -2.47
N HIS A 172 -21.10 9.40 -2.35
CA HIS A 172 -22.04 8.28 -2.30
C HIS A 172 -21.89 7.54 -0.97
N VAL A 173 -22.97 7.48 -0.19
CA VAL A 173 -22.95 6.83 1.13
C VAL A 173 -23.35 5.36 0.97
N VAL A 174 -22.49 4.46 1.43
CA VAL A 174 -22.69 3.00 1.46
C VAL A 174 -23.33 2.55 2.77
N SER A 175 -22.84 3.08 3.88
CA SER A 175 -23.34 2.81 5.23
C SER A 175 -23.32 4.10 6.06
N PRO A 176 -24.33 4.33 6.92
CA PRO A 176 -24.34 5.50 7.79
C PRO A 176 -23.27 5.46 8.88
N LYS A 177 -22.61 4.32 9.09
CA LYS A 177 -21.57 4.14 10.11
C LYS A 177 -20.34 3.44 9.54
N ALA A 178 -19.17 3.95 9.88
CA ALA A 178 -17.91 3.27 9.67
C ALA A 178 -17.83 2.00 10.53
N ILE A 179 -17.11 1.00 10.02
CA ILE A 179 -16.97 -0.31 10.65
C ILE A 179 -15.48 -0.61 10.83
N GLY A 180 -15.00 -0.48 12.07
CA GLY A 180 -13.63 -0.83 12.44
C GLY A 180 -12.56 0.07 11.85
N HIS A 181 -11.32 -0.41 11.86
CA HIS A 181 -10.13 0.23 11.31
C HIS A 181 -9.55 -0.64 10.21
N GLY A 182 -9.53 -0.09 9.00
CA GLY A 182 -9.11 -0.77 7.79
C GLY A 182 -10.17 -0.71 6.70
N ILE A 183 -9.74 -0.72 5.44
CA ILE A 183 -10.62 -0.69 4.28
C ILE A 183 -9.95 -1.32 3.08
N GLY A 184 -10.76 -1.89 2.18
CA GLY A 184 -10.33 -2.42 0.91
C GLY A 184 -11.42 -2.35 -0.14
N ALA A 185 -11.07 -2.63 -1.38
CA ALA A 185 -12.02 -2.75 -2.47
C ALA A 185 -11.58 -3.84 -3.46
N GLY A 186 -12.57 -4.53 -4.03
CA GLY A 186 -12.35 -5.57 -5.04
C GLY A 186 -13.56 -6.47 -5.16
N ASP A 187 -13.56 -7.33 -6.16
CA ASP A 187 -14.63 -8.30 -6.42
C ASP A 187 -14.49 -9.49 -5.46
N VAL A 188 -15.25 -9.50 -4.37
CA VAL A 188 -15.17 -10.53 -3.30
C VAL A 188 -15.95 -11.79 -3.67
N ASN A 189 -17.00 -11.66 -4.48
CA ASN A 189 -17.89 -12.78 -4.81
C ASN A 189 -17.73 -13.31 -6.24
N GLY A 190 -16.86 -12.70 -7.06
CA GLY A 190 -16.60 -13.11 -8.44
C GLY A 190 -17.68 -12.66 -9.44
N ASP A 191 -18.46 -11.62 -9.12
CA ASP A 191 -19.56 -11.14 -9.97
C ASP A 191 -19.16 -10.01 -10.93
N GLY A 192 -17.90 -9.57 -10.85
CA GLY A 192 -17.31 -8.56 -11.71
C GLY A 192 -17.56 -7.13 -11.24
N ARG A 193 -18.10 -6.92 -10.03
CA ARG A 193 -18.30 -5.60 -9.43
C ARG A 193 -17.32 -5.35 -8.30
N THR A 194 -16.99 -4.09 -8.08
CA THR A 194 -16.06 -3.71 -7.01
C THR A 194 -16.82 -3.54 -5.70
N ASP A 195 -16.62 -4.49 -4.79
CA ASP A 195 -17.17 -4.49 -3.43
C ASP A 195 -16.28 -3.65 -2.50
N ILE A 196 -16.82 -3.25 -1.34
CA ILE A 196 -16.08 -2.54 -0.30
C ILE A 196 -15.90 -3.46 0.89
N ILE A 197 -14.63 -3.67 1.28
CA ILE A 197 -14.25 -4.53 2.40
C ILE A 197 -13.98 -3.66 3.63
N THR A 198 -14.49 -4.12 4.78
CA THR A 198 -14.24 -3.52 6.09
C THR A 198 -13.67 -4.59 7.04
N PRO A 199 -13.17 -4.25 8.22
CA PRO A 199 -12.67 -5.24 9.16
C PRO A 199 -13.66 -6.30 9.62
N GLU A 200 -14.97 -6.00 9.61
CA GLU A 200 -16.00 -6.89 10.17
C GLU A 200 -16.88 -7.54 9.09
N GLY A 201 -16.49 -7.43 7.83
CA GLY A 201 -17.24 -7.95 6.69
C GLY A 201 -17.12 -7.07 5.46
N TRP A 202 -18.03 -7.22 4.51
CA TRP A 202 -17.95 -6.52 3.23
C TRP A 202 -19.34 -6.10 2.73
N PHE A 203 -19.36 -5.08 1.88
CA PHE A 203 -20.54 -4.58 1.21
C PHE A 203 -20.50 -5.01 -0.26
N GLU A 204 -21.44 -5.88 -0.65
CA GLU A 204 -21.64 -6.30 -2.04
C GLU A 204 -22.19 -5.12 -2.85
N ALA A 205 -21.51 -4.80 -3.94
CA ALA A 205 -21.88 -3.72 -4.82
C ALA A 205 -23.18 -4.02 -5.59
N PRO A 206 -24.13 -3.09 -5.64
CA PRO A 206 -25.29 -3.22 -6.55
C PRO A 206 -24.86 -3.02 -8.01
N VAL A 207 -25.75 -3.30 -8.95
CA VAL A 207 -25.51 -3.11 -10.39
C VAL A 207 -25.16 -1.64 -10.72
N ASP A 208 -25.78 -0.70 -10.04
CA ASP A 208 -25.37 0.72 -10.09
C ASP A 208 -24.94 1.16 -8.67
N PRO A 209 -23.65 1.32 -8.39
CA PRO A 209 -23.14 1.66 -7.06
C PRO A 209 -23.54 3.07 -6.59
N ARG A 210 -24.02 3.93 -7.49
CA ARG A 210 -24.45 5.30 -7.19
C ARG A 210 -25.81 5.36 -6.53
N THR A 211 -26.71 4.45 -6.89
CA THR A 211 -28.14 4.52 -6.55
C THR A 211 -28.70 3.23 -5.93
N GLY A 212 -28.00 2.12 -6.09
CA GLY A 212 -28.41 0.84 -5.56
C GLY A 212 -28.16 0.68 -4.06
N GLU A 213 -28.83 -0.28 -3.45
CA GLU A 213 -28.59 -0.66 -2.06
C GLU A 213 -27.41 -1.63 -1.97
N TRP A 214 -26.38 -1.27 -1.18
CA TRP A 214 -25.26 -2.12 -0.89
C TRP A 214 -25.65 -3.16 0.14
N LYS A 215 -25.37 -4.43 -0.13
CA LYS A 215 -25.76 -5.53 0.74
C LYS A 215 -24.62 -5.88 1.69
N TRP A 216 -24.89 -5.83 2.98
CA TRP A 216 -23.92 -6.14 4.05
C TRP A 216 -23.76 -7.64 4.27
N HIS A 217 -22.51 -8.12 4.36
CA HIS A 217 -22.09 -9.48 4.65
C HIS A 217 -21.13 -9.48 5.84
N PRO A 218 -21.58 -9.86 7.06
CA PRO A 218 -20.75 -9.94 8.27
C PRO A 218 -20.00 -11.29 8.35
N ASP A 219 -19.21 -11.63 7.33
CA ASP A 219 -18.70 -12.98 7.15
C ASP A 219 -17.40 -13.24 7.91
N PHE A 220 -16.71 -12.19 8.36
CA PHE A 220 -15.41 -12.29 9.05
C PHE A 220 -15.18 -11.13 10.02
N ASN A 221 -14.11 -11.27 10.81
CA ASN A 221 -13.54 -10.18 11.62
C ASN A 221 -12.01 -10.23 11.48
N LEU A 222 -11.45 -9.21 10.85
CA LEU A 222 -10.02 -9.09 10.57
C LEU A 222 -9.25 -8.44 11.74
N GLY A 223 -9.93 -7.72 12.62
CA GLY A 223 -9.31 -6.87 13.63
C GLY A 223 -8.97 -5.47 13.09
N SER A 224 -8.04 -4.78 13.75
CA SER A 224 -7.59 -3.43 13.32
C SER A 224 -6.52 -3.57 12.24
N VAL A 225 -6.96 -3.60 10.99
CA VAL A 225 -6.10 -3.81 9.81
C VAL A 225 -5.83 -2.51 9.05
N GLY A 226 -4.85 -2.54 8.14
CA GLY A 226 -4.60 -1.48 7.17
C GLY A 226 -5.43 -1.67 5.89
N PHE A 227 -4.75 -1.65 4.73
CA PHE A 227 -5.38 -1.95 3.45
C PHE A 227 -5.74 -3.43 3.35
N VAL A 228 -6.86 -3.71 2.66
CA VAL A 228 -7.29 -5.08 2.37
C VAL A 228 -7.33 -5.26 0.86
N HIS A 229 -6.56 -6.22 0.35
CA HIS A 229 -6.50 -6.57 -1.06
C HIS A 229 -7.30 -7.84 -1.34
N VAL A 230 -7.88 -7.90 -2.54
CA VAL A 230 -8.66 -9.04 -3.04
C VAL A 230 -7.89 -9.70 -4.19
N LEU A 231 -7.64 -11.00 -4.08
CA LEU A 231 -7.01 -11.79 -5.14
C LEU A 231 -7.29 -13.28 -4.91
N ASP A 232 -7.30 -14.09 -5.98
CA ASP A 232 -7.29 -15.56 -5.89
C ASP A 232 -5.85 -16.04 -5.63
N LEU A 233 -5.47 -16.12 -4.35
CA LEU A 233 -4.09 -16.38 -3.94
C LEU A 233 -3.73 -17.87 -4.11
N ASN A 234 -4.68 -18.77 -3.83
CA ASN A 234 -4.45 -20.20 -3.93
C ASN A 234 -4.77 -20.77 -5.32
N GLY A 235 -5.34 -19.97 -6.24
CA GLY A 235 -5.65 -20.34 -7.62
C GLY A 235 -6.82 -21.32 -7.72
N ASP A 236 -7.79 -21.24 -6.81
CA ASP A 236 -8.96 -22.12 -6.80
C ASP A 236 -10.20 -21.47 -7.45
N GLY A 237 -10.07 -20.25 -7.94
CA GLY A 237 -11.10 -19.49 -8.64
C GLY A 237 -12.02 -18.71 -7.71
N ARG A 238 -11.73 -18.64 -6.41
CA ARG A 238 -12.44 -17.79 -5.44
C ARG A 238 -11.50 -16.69 -4.96
N PRO A 239 -12.00 -15.45 -4.86
CA PRO A 239 -11.20 -14.36 -4.32
C PRO A 239 -10.93 -14.56 -2.82
N ASP A 240 -9.67 -14.36 -2.43
CA ASP A 240 -9.20 -14.34 -1.05
C ASP A 240 -8.92 -12.91 -0.64
N LEU A 241 -8.68 -12.67 0.67
CA LEU A 241 -8.27 -11.36 1.19
C LEU A 241 -6.85 -11.43 1.75
N VAL A 242 -6.03 -10.43 1.48
CA VAL A 242 -4.71 -10.26 2.10
C VAL A 242 -4.66 -8.92 2.80
N THR A 243 -4.16 -8.91 4.04
CA THR A 243 -4.09 -7.69 4.85
C THR A 243 -3.03 -7.81 5.95
N SER A 244 -2.84 -6.72 6.68
CA SER A 244 -1.89 -6.63 7.79
C SER A 244 -2.47 -5.88 8.98
N MET A 245 -2.01 -6.22 10.18
CA MET A 245 -2.38 -5.53 11.41
C MET A 245 -1.73 -4.15 11.47
N ALA A 246 -2.54 -3.09 11.44
CA ALA A 246 -2.05 -1.71 11.45
C ALA A 246 -1.43 -1.31 12.81
N HIS A 247 -1.96 -1.86 13.92
CA HIS A 247 -1.60 -1.49 15.28
C HIS A 247 -1.10 -2.65 16.14
N ASP A 248 -0.87 -3.81 15.54
CA ASP A 248 -0.43 -5.03 16.22
C ASP A 248 0.50 -5.84 15.31
N TYR A 249 0.86 -7.05 15.72
CA TYR A 249 1.63 -8.00 14.96
C TYR A 249 0.75 -8.76 13.99
N GLY A 250 1.21 -8.95 12.75
CA GLY A 250 0.63 -9.89 11.81
C GLY A 250 0.38 -9.35 10.42
N ILE A 251 0.82 -10.12 9.45
CA ILE A 251 0.38 -10.11 8.06
C ILE A 251 -0.29 -11.44 7.83
N PHE A 252 -1.47 -11.46 7.22
CA PHE A 252 -2.23 -12.68 7.04
C PHE A 252 -3.13 -12.61 5.79
N TRP A 253 -3.59 -13.76 5.36
CA TRP A 253 -4.62 -13.85 4.35
C TRP A 253 -5.82 -14.65 4.84
N MET A 254 -6.97 -14.39 4.26
CA MET A 254 -8.23 -15.06 4.53
C MET A 254 -8.61 -15.85 3.30
N GLU A 255 -8.56 -17.17 3.41
CA GLU A 255 -9.01 -18.08 2.35
C GLU A 255 -10.53 -18.15 2.31
N GLN A 256 -11.11 -17.90 1.14
CA GLN A 256 -12.53 -18.14 0.91
C GLN A 256 -12.75 -19.59 0.49
N THR A 257 -13.43 -20.36 1.34
CA THR A 257 -13.68 -21.78 1.09
C THR A 257 -14.91 -22.02 0.21
N ALA A 258 -15.01 -23.21 -0.40
CA ALA A 258 -16.13 -23.59 -1.25
C ALA A 258 -17.50 -23.62 -0.53
N ASP A 259 -17.52 -23.73 0.79
CA ASP A 259 -18.75 -23.69 1.60
C ASP A 259 -19.04 -22.25 2.15
N GLY A 260 -18.34 -21.24 1.60
CA GLY A 260 -18.55 -19.83 1.91
C GLY A 260 -18.00 -19.37 3.26
N LYS A 261 -17.11 -20.14 3.87
CA LYS A 261 -16.42 -19.76 5.08
C LYS A 261 -15.09 -19.08 4.78
N TRP A 262 -14.57 -18.35 5.76
CA TRP A 262 -13.28 -17.72 5.72
C TRP A 262 -12.32 -18.37 6.72
N ILE A 263 -11.11 -18.72 6.27
CA ILE A 263 -10.06 -19.32 7.10
C ILE A 263 -8.87 -18.38 7.12
N LYS A 264 -8.44 -18.01 8.33
CA LYS A 264 -7.26 -17.14 8.51
C LYS A 264 -5.97 -17.94 8.47
N HIS A 265 -5.05 -17.54 7.60
CA HIS A 265 -3.69 -18.07 7.51
C HIS A 265 -2.67 -16.97 7.81
N MET A 266 -1.82 -17.21 8.80
CA MET A 266 -0.77 -16.26 9.17
C MET A 266 0.38 -16.34 8.15
N ILE A 267 0.81 -15.17 7.65
CA ILE A 267 1.99 -15.03 6.79
C ILE A 267 3.22 -14.71 7.64
N ASP A 268 3.13 -13.68 8.48
CA ASP A 268 4.22 -13.27 9.38
C ASP A 268 3.65 -12.56 10.61
N ASP A 269 4.04 -12.97 11.80
CA ASP A 269 3.67 -12.37 13.08
C ASP A 269 4.89 -11.90 13.89
N THR A 270 6.04 -11.76 13.24
CA THR A 270 7.31 -11.45 13.91
C THR A 270 7.62 -9.95 14.02
N TRP A 271 6.81 -9.09 13.40
CA TRP A 271 6.91 -7.63 13.48
C TRP A 271 5.53 -6.98 13.38
N SER A 272 5.43 -5.71 13.72
CA SER A 272 4.15 -5.02 13.96
C SER A 272 3.99 -3.72 13.19
N GLN A 273 2.76 -3.20 13.15
CA GLN A 273 2.41 -1.87 12.63
C GLN A 273 2.65 -1.73 11.12
N SER A 274 2.21 -2.72 10.36
CA SER A 274 2.13 -2.67 8.90
C SER A 274 0.85 -1.95 8.48
N HIS A 275 0.93 -0.66 8.12
CA HIS A 275 -0.20 0.09 7.57
C HIS A 275 -0.26 -0.02 6.05
N ALA A 276 0.86 0.25 5.39
CA ALA A 276 0.97 0.15 3.94
C ALA A 276 1.23 -1.31 3.53
N LEU A 277 0.48 -1.76 2.54
CA LEU A 277 0.60 -3.08 1.95
C LEU A 277 0.29 -2.97 0.47
N GLU A 278 1.23 -3.36 -0.40
CA GLU A 278 1.07 -3.33 -1.84
C GLU A 278 1.17 -4.73 -2.44
N LEU A 279 0.35 -4.98 -3.45
CA LEU A 279 0.41 -6.18 -4.28
C LEU A 279 1.00 -5.83 -5.64
N VAL A 280 2.24 -6.19 -5.87
CA VAL A 280 3.00 -5.78 -7.05
C VAL A 280 3.90 -6.92 -7.54
N ASP A 281 4.04 -7.06 -8.86
CA ASP A 281 5.01 -7.97 -9.49
C ASP A 281 6.39 -7.31 -9.45
N LEU A 282 7.08 -7.44 -8.32
CA LEU A 282 8.32 -6.74 -8.04
C LEU A 282 9.53 -7.38 -8.72
N ASN A 283 9.47 -8.70 -8.93
CA ASN A 283 10.53 -9.49 -9.54
C ASN A 283 10.35 -9.72 -11.05
N GLY A 284 9.21 -9.30 -11.62
CA GLY A 284 8.89 -9.40 -13.04
C GLY A 284 8.57 -10.82 -13.52
N ASP A 285 8.11 -11.71 -12.63
CA ASP A 285 7.78 -13.11 -12.96
C ASP A 285 6.30 -13.33 -13.38
N GLY A 286 5.50 -12.27 -13.31
CA GLY A 286 4.07 -12.28 -13.66
C GLY A 286 3.13 -12.61 -12.49
N ARG A 287 3.66 -12.81 -11.29
CA ARG A 287 2.88 -12.95 -10.06
C ARG A 287 3.08 -11.72 -9.20
N LYS A 288 2.11 -11.42 -8.37
CA LYS A 288 2.22 -10.28 -7.45
C LYS A 288 2.74 -10.74 -6.10
N GLU A 289 3.78 -10.07 -5.62
CA GLU A 289 4.29 -10.19 -4.26
C GLU A 289 3.63 -9.17 -3.34
N LEU A 290 3.80 -9.38 -2.02
CA LEU A 290 3.48 -8.35 -1.03
C LEU A 290 4.72 -7.48 -0.77
N LEU A 291 4.60 -6.18 -0.96
CA LEU A 291 5.58 -5.18 -0.52
C LEU A 291 4.98 -4.43 0.67
N THR A 292 5.73 -4.33 1.77
CA THR A 292 5.25 -3.69 2.98
C THR A 292 6.40 -3.23 3.88
N GLY A 293 6.08 -2.50 4.93
CA GLY A 293 7.05 -2.06 5.91
C GLY A 293 6.43 -1.57 7.21
N LYS A 294 7.28 -1.44 8.22
CA LYS A 294 6.87 -0.99 9.55
C LYS A 294 6.66 0.52 9.56
N ARG A 295 5.47 0.96 9.99
CA ARG A 295 5.20 2.38 10.28
C ARG A 295 5.90 2.78 11.57
N TYR A 296 6.65 3.88 11.57
CA TYR A 296 7.34 4.37 12.75
C TYR A 296 6.34 4.93 13.76
N MET A 297 6.22 4.24 14.91
CA MET A 297 5.39 4.68 16.03
C MET A 297 4.00 5.16 15.54
N ALA A 298 3.23 4.24 14.92
CA ALA A 298 1.83 4.55 14.58
C ALA A 298 1.12 5.14 15.80
N HIS A 299 1.26 4.44 16.94
CA HIS A 299 1.09 5.00 18.28
C HIS A 299 2.21 4.45 19.17
N ASP A 300 2.75 5.26 20.07
CA ASP A 300 3.90 4.90 20.91
C ASP A 300 3.60 3.83 21.99
N HIS A 301 2.34 3.57 22.24
CA HIS A 301 1.83 2.57 23.19
C HIS A 301 1.41 1.25 22.54
N ASP A 302 1.36 1.18 21.20
CA ASP A 302 0.98 -0.03 20.49
C ASP A 302 2.08 -1.12 20.60
N PRO A 303 1.71 -2.41 20.47
CA PRO A 303 2.66 -3.50 20.45
C PRO A 303 3.76 -3.29 19.42
N GLY A 304 5.02 -3.45 19.84
CA GLY A 304 6.19 -3.32 18.97
C GLY A 304 6.49 -1.92 18.46
N ALA A 305 5.83 -0.84 18.93
CA ALA A 305 5.97 0.53 18.41
C ALA A 305 7.42 1.04 18.35
N ARG A 306 8.27 0.56 19.24
CA ARG A 306 9.69 0.98 19.37
C ARG A 306 10.69 -0.03 18.84
N GLU A 307 10.22 -1.08 18.20
CA GLU A 307 11.09 -2.03 17.51
C GLU A 307 11.70 -1.41 16.25
N PRO A 308 12.81 -1.98 15.76
CA PRO A 308 13.46 -1.48 14.55
C PRO A 308 12.52 -1.41 13.36
N LEU A 309 12.68 -0.38 12.54
CA LEU A 309 12.01 -0.28 11.25
C LEU A 309 12.50 -1.35 10.29
N GLY A 310 11.66 -1.74 9.36
CA GLY A 310 12.00 -2.65 8.29
C GLY A 310 11.09 -2.46 7.09
N ILE A 311 11.63 -2.80 5.92
CA ILE A 311 10.91 -2.90 4.66
C ILE A 311 11.14 -4.30 4.15
N TYR A 312 10.05 -4.95 3.77
CA TYR A 312 10.04 -6.35 3.41
C TYR A 312 9.21 -6.58 2.15
N TRP A 313 9.56 -7.59 1.38
CA TRP A 313 8.66 -8.16 0.41
C TRP A 313 8.49 -9.65 0.66
N TYR A 314 7.35 -10.19 0.27
CA TYR A 314 7.00 -11.58 0.50
C TYR A 314 6.60 -12.23 -0.81
N GLU A 315 7.39 -13.20 -1.21
CA GLU A 315 7.09 -14.09 -2.31
C GLU A 315 6.28 -15.30 -1.81
N TYR A 316 5.36 -15.78 -2.61
CA TYR A 316 4.61 -16.99 -2.26
C TYR A 316 4.66 -18.01 -3.38
N SER A 317 4.58 -19.28 -2.98
CA SER A 317 4.50 -20.44 -3.88
C SER A 317 3.57 -21.49 -3.32
N LYS A 318 3.04 -22.34 -4.21
CA LYS A 318 2.34 -23.52 -3.73
C LYS A 318 3.35 -24.52 -3.18
N SER A 319 3.05 -25.09 -2.02
CA SER A 319 3.85 -26.16 -1.42
C SER A 319 3.91 -27.38 -2.34
N ASP A 320 4.86 -28.29 -2.09
CA ASP A 320 5.06 -29.52 -2.87
C ASP A 320 3.80 -30.40 -2.94
N ASN A 321 2.92 -30.33 -1.94
CA ASN A 321 1.65 -31.04 -1.91
C ASN A 321 0.54 -30.34 -2.73
N GLY A 322 0.81 -29.12 -3.24
CA GLY A 322 -0.09 -28.30 -4.05
C GLY A 322 -1.33 -27.78 -3.30
N LYS A 323 -1.36 -27.89 -1.96
CA LYS A 323 -2.53 -27.51 -1.14
C LYS A 323 -2.30 -26.29 -0.28
N ASP A 324 -1.08 -26.08 0.16
CA ASP A 324 -0.73 -25.00 1.07
C ASP A 324 0.05 -23.92 0.33
N ILE A 325 -0.05 -22.69 0.79
CA ILE A 325 0.76 -21.56 0.32
C ILE A 325 1.91 -21.37 1.28
N GLU A 326 3.13 -21.40 0.76
CA GLU A 326 4.36 -21.13 1.48
C GLU A 326 4.85 -19.72 1.14
N TRP A 327 5.20 -18.95 2.17
CA TRP A 327 5.67 -17.59 2.05
C TRP A 327 7.15 -17.47 2.36
N THR A 328 7.88 -16.74 1.55
CA THR A 328 9.28 -16.41 1.78
C THR A 328 9.41 -14.91 2.02
N ARG A 329 9.87 -14.52 3.22
CA ARG A 329 10.17 -13.12 3.53
C ARG A 329 11.56 -12.75 3.03
N HIS A 330 11.64 -11.63 2.32
CA HIS A 330 12.87 -10.97 1.91
C HIS A 330 12.99 -9.64 2.63
N VAL A 331 14.21 -9.29 3.04
CA VAL A 331 14.50 -8.05 3.76
C VAL A 331 15.14 -7.07 2.80
N ILE A 332 14.46 -5.95 2.51
CA ILE A 332 15.02 -4.87 1.68
C ILE A 332 15.86 -3.93 2.55
N ASP A 333 15.29 -3.49 3.68
CA ASP A 333 15.97 -2.60 4.64
C ASP A 333 15.58 -3.00 6.06
N TYR A 334 16.52 -2.87 6.99
CA TYR A 334 16.25 -3.20 8.39
C TYR A 334 17.10 -2.37 9.34
N SER A 335 16.47 -1.92 10.43
CA SER A 335 17.14 -1.19 11.52
C SER A 335 17.82 0.11 11.07
N THR A 336 17.24 0.76 10.03
CA THR A 336 17.64 2.09 9.56
C THR A 336 16.54 3.11 9.87
N ARG A 337 16.52 4.25 9.16
CA ARG A 337 15.45 5.26 9.26
C ARG A 337 14.30 4.98 8.30
N ALA A 338 14.49 4.08 7.34
CA ALA A 338 13.46 3.74 6.36
C ALA A 338 12.45 2.75 6.94
N GLY A 339 11.20 3.00 6.69
CA GLY A 339 10.05 2.19 7.01
C GLY A 339 8.90 2.63 6.11
N ALA A 340 7.73 2.03 6.21
CA ALA A 340 6.58 2.43 5.44
C ALA A 340 5.65 3.34 6.28
N GLY A 341 5.14 4.40 5.66
CA GLY A 341 4.07 5.23 6.21
C GLY A 341 2.71 4.65 5.90
N MET A 342 1.85 5.46 5.26
CA MET A 342 0.50 5.04 4.90
C MET A 342 0.42 4.44 3.49
N HIS A 343 1.34 4.80 2.57
CA HIS A 343 1.42 4.30 1.20
C HIS A 343 2.86 3.95 0.83
N ILE A 344 2.99 3.04 -0.14
CA ILE A 344 4.24 2.70 -0.82
C ILE A 344 3.98 2.81 -2.33
N PRO A 345 4.12 3.99 -2.93
CA PRO A 345 3.97 4.11 -4.36
C PRO A 345 5.07 3.36 -5.10
N VAL A 346 4.68 2.57 -6.10
CA VAL A 346 5.55 1.71 -6.91
C VAL A 346 5.42 2.08 -8.38
N ALA A 347 6.52 2.31 -9.06
CA ALA A 347 6.58 2.56 -10.48
C ALA A 347 7.98 2.33 -11.03
N ASP A 348 8.12 2.22 -12.34
CA ASP A 348 9.40 2.33 -13.06
C ASP A 348 9.79 3.82 -13.09
N ILE A 349 10.58 4.27 -12.11
CA ILE A 349 10.87 5.70 -11.88
C ILE A 349 12.00 6.19 -12.79
N ASP A 350 12.98 5.34 -13.06
CA ASP A 350 14.14 5.69 -13.91
C ASP A 350 14.00 5.26 -15.38
N GLY A 351 12.96 4.49 -15.73
CA GLY A 351 12.61 4.11 -17.08
C GLY A 351 13.39 2.89 -17.60
N ASP A 352 13.95 2.05 -16.71
CA ASP A 352 14.72 0.88 -17.10
C ASP A 352 13.89 -0.41 -17.25
N GLY A 353 12.63 -0.35 -16.83
CA GLY A 353 11.61 -1.38 -17.01
C GLY A 353 11.52 -2.39 -15.86
N ASP A 354 12.12 -2.11 -14.70
CA ASP A 354 11.76 -2.77 -13.44
C ASP A 354 11.07 -1.78 -12.48
N LEU A 355 10.57 -2.27 -11.36
CA LEU A 355 9.74 -1.46 -10.48
C LEU A 355 10.54 -1.00 -9.26
N ASP A 356 10.60 0.32 -9.12
CA ASP A 356 11.11 1.04 -7.97
C ASP A 356 9.99 1.36 -7.00
N PHE A 357 10.32 1.78 -5.80
CA PHE A 357 9.32 2.26 -4.85
C PHE A 357 9.85 3.38 -3.94
N VAL A 358 8.91 4.15 -3.42
CA VAL A 358 9.20 5.21 -2.46
C VAL A 358 8.52 4.90 -1.13
N VAL A 359 9.23 5.17 -0.04
CA VAL A 359 8.66 5.11 1.31
C VAL A 359 8.94 6.40 2.06
N CYS A 360 7.99 6.78 2.89
CA CYS A 360 8.15 7.91 3.78
C CYS A 360 7.82 7.53 5.23
N THR A 361 8.45 8.19 6.15
CA THR A 361 8.21 8.04 7.59
C THR A 361 8.37 9.38 8.29
N LYS A 362 8.03 9.44 9.57
CA LYS A 362 8.40 10.57 10.45
C LYS A 362 9.92 10.80 10.52
N LEU A 363 10.75 9.94 9.92
CA LEU A 363 12.21 9.99 9.97
C LEU A 363 12.86 10.29 8.62
N GLY A 364 12.08 10.41 7.55
CA GLY A 364 12.59 10.75 6.22
C GLY A 364 11.82 10.11 5.06
N LEU A 365 12.22 10.51 3.86
CA LEU A 365 11.72 10.10 2.56
C LEU A 365 12.84 9.37 1.82
N PHE A 366 12.56 8.16 1.34
CA PHE A 366 13.56 7.28 0.72
C PHE A 366 13.02 6.66 -0.56
N LEU A 367 13.82 6.69 -1.63
CA LEU A 367 13.60 5.94 -2.85
C LEU A 367 14.44 4.66 -2.81
N PHE A 368 13.86 3.56 -3.22
CA PHE A 368 14.52 2.29 -3.44
C PHE A 368 14.50 1.97 -4.94
N GLU A 369 15.64 2.11 -5.58
CA GLU A 369 15.87 1.78 -6.97
C GLU A 369 16.13 0.28 -7.08
N ASN A 370 15.35 -0.42 -7.92
CA ASN A 370 15.53 -1.83 -8.23
C ASN A 370 16.65 -1.97 -9.27
N LEU A 371 17.66 -2.78 -8.98
CA LEU A 371 18.83 -2.94 -9.86
C LEU A 371 18.78 -4.24 -10.67
N THR A 372 17.61 -4.85 -10.86
CA THR A 372 17.47 -6.13 -11.55
C THR A 372 17.78 -6.00 -13.05
N LYS A 373 17.37 -4.92 -13.71
CA LYS A 373 17.52 -4.74 -15.16
C LYS A 373 18.58 -3.73 -15.58
N GLY A 374 19.00 -2.83 -14.71
CA GLY A 374 19.76 -1.68 -15.15
C GLY A 374 21.12 -1.47 -14.48
N ASN A 375 22.03 -0.84 -15.25
CA ASN A 375 23.18 -0.08 -14.77
C ASN A 375 22.84 1.41 -14.77
N HIS A 376 21.70 1.80 -14.18
CA HIS A 376 21.24 3.16 -14.24
C HIS A 376 21.72 3.96 -13.05
N ARG A 377 22.29 5.11 -13.31
CA ARG A 377 22.78 6.06 -12.32
C ARG A 377 21.69 7.08 -12.06
N VAL A 378 20.91 6.90 -11.00
CA VAL A 378 20.27 8.04 -10.37
C VAL A 378 21.39 8.98 -9.93
N SER A 379 21.45 10.16 -10.50
CA SER A 379 22.55 11.11 -10.25
C SER A 379 22.47 11.66 -8.82
N THR A 380 23.15 11.00 -7.88
CA THR A 380 23.36 11.57 -6.54
C THR A 380 24.45 12.63 -6.61
N ARG A 381 24.14 13.82 -7.09
CA ARG A 381 24.98 15.01 -6.84
C ARG A 381 24.48 15.74 -5.61
N GLY A 382 24.61 15.10 -4.46
CA GLY A 382 24.77 15.81 -3.22
C GLY A 382 26.24 16.10 -3.01
N LYS A 383 26.71 17.30 -3.27
CA LYS A 383 28.00 17.77 -2.76
C LYS A 383 27.85 18.27 -1.33
N PRO A 384 28.91 18.07 -0.50
CA PRO A 384 28.92 18.37 0.92
C PRO A 384 28.72 19.83 1.24
#